data_0e093a6085abc0babcce576c93d802c1
#
_entry.id   0e093a6085abc0babcce576c93d802c1
#
_cell.length_a   1.000
_cell.length_b   1.000
_cell.length_c   1.000
_cell.angle_alpha   90.00
_cell.angle_beta   90.00
_cell.angle_gamma   90.00
#
_symmetry.space_group_name_H-M   'P 1'
#
loop_
_entity.id
_entity.type
_entity.pdbx_description
1 polymer ?
#
loop_
_entity_poly.entity_id
_entity_poly.type
_entity_poly.pdbx_seq_one_letter_code
_entity_poly.pdbx_strand_id
1 'polypeptide(L)'
;CVWLDIAKTDKGEKFLNLLEKFIEENEISLIIPDIILTEFERNKERIASGAKKSVSSHFKKVREIVFTHAKKEIRNDLIAELNNIDHKVPVMGDLAYYSIEKIEELFYKAEIINVTDEIKLKATQRAIDKKAPFHLAKNSIGDAIIIECYNDYLIKNKAQEFGLMFITHNKNDFSL
;
A
#
# COMPACT_ATOMS: atom_id res chain seq x y z
N CYS A 1 1.33 -4.44 -1.41
CA CYS A 1 1.62 -3.21 -2.16
C CYS A 1 1.65 -2.04 -1.19
N VAL A 2 2.73 -1.29 -1.13
CA VAL A 2 2.92 -0.15 -0.21
C VAL A 2 1.80 0.89 -0.30
N TRP A 3 1.32 1.17 -1.51
CA TRP A 3 0.23 2.11 -1.76
C TRP A 3 -1.06 1.74 -1.03
N LEU A 4 -1.43 0.47 -1.06
CA LEU A 4 -2.62 -0.02 -0.35
C LEU A 4 -2.46 -0.03 1.17
N ASP A 5 -1.23 -0.12 1.67
CA ASP A 5 -0.96 -0.02 3.10
C ASP A 5 -1.00 1.44 3.57
N ILE A 6 -0.55 2.38 2.74
CA ILE A 6 -0.71 3.82 2.97
C ILE A 6 -2.20 4.18 3.06
N ALA A 7 -3.04 3.69 2.14
CA ALA A 7 -4.47 3.99 2.10
C ALA A 7 -5.26 3.55 3.36
N LYS A 8 -4.71 2.63 4.18
CA LYS A 8 -5.36 2.14 5.39
C LYS A 8 -5.12 2.98 6.64
N THR A 9 -4.27 3.96 6.59
CA THR A 9 -3.80 4.66 7.80
C THR A 9 -4.07 6.16 7.75
N ASP A 10 -4.43 6.76 8.88
CA ASP A 10 -4.63 8.21 9.00
C ASP A 10 -3.36 9.01 8.65
N LYS A 11 -2.18 8.41 8.84
CA LYS A 11 -0.91 9.00 8.42
C LYS A 11 -0.72 8.96 6.92
N GLY A 12 -1.41 8.04 6.23
CA GLY A 12 -1.33 7.85 4.79
C GLY A 12 -1.84 9.07 4.02
N GLU A 13 -2.97 9.64 4.42
CA GLU A 13 -3.51 10.85 3.80
C GLU A 13 -2.50 12.02 3.86
N LYS A 14 -1.91 12.25 5.03
CA LYS A 14 -0.89 13.31 5.20
C LYS A 14 0.33 13.06 4.32
N PHE A 15 0.75 11.80 4.21
CA PHE A 15 1.86 11.41 3.34
C PHE A 15 1.53 11.63 1.87
N LEU A 16 0.34 11.25 1.41
CA LEU A 16 -0.11 11.44 0.03
C LEU A 16 -0.19 12.92 -0.34
N ASN A 17 -0.72 13.77 0.56
CA ASN A 17 -0.77 15.22 0.36
C ASN A 17 0.62 15.85 0.25
N LEU A 18 1.58 15.38 1.07
CA LEU A 18 2.96 15.85 1.01
C LEU A 18 3.65 15.38 -0.29
N LEU A 19 3.44 14.14 -0.68
CA LEU A 19 3.97 13.57 -1.91
C LEU A 19 3.46 14.33 -3.14
N GLU A 20 2.15 14.60 -3.19
CA GLU A 20 1.55 15.39 -4.26
C GLU A 20 2.18 16.77 -4.36
N LYS A 21 2.33 17.47 -3.22
CA LYS A 21 2.97 18.79 -3.18
C LYS A 21 4.37 18.75 -3.80
N PHE A 22 5.22 17.80 -3.43
CA PHE A 22 6.57 17.70 -4.00
C PHE A 22 6.56 17.38 -5.50
N ILE A 23 5.57 16.61 -5.98
CA ILE A 23 5.41 16.37 -7.42
C ILE A 23 4.99 17.65 -8.15
N GLU A 24 4.06 18.43 -7.60
CA GLU A 24 3.60 19.70 -8.18
C GLU A 24 4.69 20.78 -8.18
N GLU A 25 5.55 20.79 -7.16
CA GLU A 25 6.72 21.66 -7.07
C GLU A 25 7.90 21.20 -7.94
N ASN A 26 7.76 20.08 -8.66
CA ASN A 26 8.81 19.42 -9.47
C ASN A 26 10.07 19.05 -8.68
N GLU A 27 9.96 18.86 -7.38
CA GLU A 27 11.07 18.40 -6.54
C GLU A 27 11.32 16.91 -6.68
N ILE A 28 10.26 16.13 -6.95
CA ILE A 28 10.32 14.69 -7.19
C ILE A 28 9.47 14.29 -8.39
N SER A 29 9.87 13.23 -9.06
CA SER A 29 9.08 12.55 -10.09
C SER A 29 8.73 11.15 -9.64
N LEU A 30 7.48 10.77 -9.80
CA LEU A 30 7.00 9.44 -9.45
C LEU A 30 7.18 8.50 -10.64
N ILE A 31 7.80 7.35 -10.41
CA ILE A 31 8.07 6.33 -11.44
C ILE A 31 7.45 5.02 -10.98
N ILE A 32 6.57 4.44 -11.79
CA ILE A 32 5.77 3.26 -11.43
C ILE A 32 5.80 2.20 -12.52
N PRO A 33 6.26 0.97 -12.24
CA PRO A 33 6.02 -0.16 -13.12
C PRO A 33 4.53 -0.48 -13.30
N ASP A 34 4.09 -0.79 -14.52
CA ASP A 34 2.69 -1.08 -14.87
C ASP A 34 2.10 -2.27 -14.09
N ILE A 35 2.94 -3.21 -13.68
CA ILE A 35 2.54 -4.32 -12.80
C ILE A 35 2.00 -3.83 -11.44
N ILE A 36 2.50 -2.70 -10.94
CA ILE A 36 2.01 -2.10 -9.67
C ILE A 36 0.60 -1.56 -9.88
N LEU A 37 0.31 -0.94 -11.02
CA LEU A 37 -1.04 -0.48 -11.36
C LEU A 37 -2.02 -1.64 -11.40
N THR A 38 -1.63 -2.72 -12.09
CA THR A 38 -2.44 -3.94 -12.19
C THR A 38 -2.72 -4.57 -10.81
N GLU A 39 -1.72 -4.61 -9.94
CA GLU A 39 -1.87 -5.13 -8.58
C GLU A 39 -2.75 -4.22 -7.72
N PHE A 40 -2.60 -2.92 -7.84
CA PHE A 40 -3.41 -1.93 -7.13
C PHE A 40 -4.89 -2.07 -7.52
N GLU A 41 -5.21 -2.07 -8.81
CA GLU A 41 -6.57 -2.24 -9.34
C GLU A 41 -7.25 -3.51 -8.81
N ARG A 42 -6.55 -4.64 -8.80
CA ARG A 42 -7.09 -5.92 -8.30
C ARG A 42 -7.44 -5.91 -6.82
N ASN A 43 -6.78 -5.06 -6.05
CA ASN A 43 -6.86 -5.11 -4.59
C ASN A 43 -7.54 -3.90 -3.95
N LYS A 44 -7.70 -2.77 -4.66
CA LYS A 44 -8.21 -1.51 -4.10
C LYS A 44 -9.60 -1.67 -3.45
N GLU A 45 -10.56 -2.29 -4.13
CA GLU A 45 -11.90 -2.51 -3.61
C GLU A 45 -11.93 -3.43 -2.39
N ARG A 46 -11.12 -4.49 -2.41
CA ARG A 46 -10.98 -5.40 -1.27
C ARG A 46 -10.44 -4.68 -0.05
N ILE A 47 -9.50 -3.76 -0.23
CA ILE A 47 -8.92 -2.98 0.86
C ILE A 47 -9.92 -1.97 1.41
N ALA A 48 -10.60 -1.23 0.55
CA ALA A 48 -11.62 -0.28 0.94
C ALA A 48 -12.77 -0.95 1.74
N SER A 49 -13.30 -2.04 1.20
CA SER A 49 -14.37 -2.81 1.88
C SER A 49 -13.86 -3.54 3.13
N GLY A 50 -12.62 -4.00 3.11
CA GLY A 50 -12.00 -4.71 4.22
C GLY A 50 -11.73 -3.82 5.44
N ALA A 51 -11.36 -2.57 5.24
CA ALA A 51 -11.16 -1.60 6.32
C ALA A 51 -12.45 -1.43 7.14
N LYS A 52 -13.59 -1.22 6.48
CA LYS A 52 -14.90 -1.09 7.12
C LYS A 52 -15.28 -2.34 7.91
N LYS A 53 -15.15 -3.54 7.30
CA LYS A 53 -15.50 -4.82 7.96
C LYS A 53 -14.59 -5.13 9.14
N SER A 54 -13.31 -4.84 9.04
CA SER A 54 -12.34 -5.09 10.10
C SER A 54 -12.66 -4.28 11.35
N VAL A 55 -12.91 -2.98 11.20
CA VAL A 55 -13.22 -2.09 12.33
C VAL A 55 -14.53 -2.52 13.00
N SER A 56 -15.61 -2.74 12.27
CA SER A 56 -16.88 -3.21 12.83
C SER A 56 -16.73 -4.56 13.57
N SER A 57 -15.92 -5.47 13.05
CA SER A 57 -15.61 -6.75 13.71
C SER A 57 -14.89 -6.56 15.04
N HIS A 58 -13.93 -5.63 15.11
CA HIS A 58 -13.24 -5.30 16.34
C HIS A 58 -14.19 -4.69 17.40
N PHE A 59 -15.04 -3.75 16.98
CA PHE A 59 -16.06 -3.18 17.88
C PHE A 59 -17.01 -4.24 18.43
N LYS A 60 -17.42 -5.21 17.61
CA LYS A 60 -18.24 -6.33 18.07
C LYS A 60 -17.53 -7.12 19.18
N LYS A 61 -16.26 -7.48 19.00
CA LYS A 61 -15.47 -8.19 20.01
C LYS A 61 -15.30 -7.38 21.29
N VAL A 62 -15.03 -6.08 21.18
CA VAL A 62 -14.89 -5.20 22.35
C VAL A 62 -16.21 -5.12 23.11
N ARG A 63 -17.35 -4.99 22.43
CA ARG A 63 -18.68 -5.02 23.09
C ARG A 63 -18.93 -6.32 23.85
N GLU A 64 -18.56 -7.47 23.27
CA GLU A 64 -18.65 -8.78 23.95
C GLU A 64 -17.82 -8.83 25.23
N ILE A 65 -16.57 -8.32 25.19
CA ILE A 65 -15.68 -8.23 26.35
C ILE A 65 -16.27 -7.31 27.43
N VAL A 66 -16.74 -6.12 27.03
CA VAL A 66 -17.37 -5.17 27.95
C VAL A 66 -18.63 -5.76 28.58
N PHE A 67 -19.47 -6.41 27.79
CA PHE A 67 -20.68 -7.05 28.28
C PHE A 67 -20.38 -8.14 29.33
N THR A 68 -19.31 -8.91 29.11
CA THR A 68 -18.95 -10.02 29.99
C THR A 68 -18.21 -9.58 31.25
N HIS A 69 -17.30 -8.59 31.13
CA HIS A 69 -16.35 -8.28 32.21
C HIS A 69 -16.53 -6.92 32.87
N ALA A 70 -17.28 -5.98 32.25
CA ALA A 70 -17.50 -4.68 32.91
C ALA A 70 -18.47 -4.79 34.11
N LYS A 71 -18.25 -3.96 35.12
CA LYS A 71 -19.16 -3.80 36.25
C LYS A 71 -20.54 -3.36 35.78
N LYS A 72 -21.60 -3.89 36.40
CA LYS A 72 -22.99 -3.65 35.98
C LYS A 72 -23.34 -2.17 35.90
N GLU A 73 -22.80 -1.37 36.81
CA GLU A 73 -23.10 0.06 36.97
C GLU A 73 -22.64 0.90 35.75
N ILE A 74 -21.56 0.52 35.09
CA ILE A 74 -20.96 1.29 33.98
C ILE A 74 -21.10 0.61 32.62
N ARG A 75 -21.60 -0.63 32.58
CA ARG A 75 -21.67 -1.46 31.38
C ARG A 75 -22.47 -0.82 30.27
N ASN A 76 -23.66 -0.30 30.63
CA ASN A 76 -24.57 0.29 29.63
C ASN A 76 -24.00 1.57 29.04
N ASP A 77 -23.34 2.39 29.84
CA ASP A 77 -22.69 3.62 29.36
C ASP A 77 -21.53 3.31 28.42
N LEU A 78 -20.70 2.31 28.77
CA LEU A 78 -19.61 1.87 27.90
C LEU A 78 -20.11 1.29 26.57
N ILE A 79 -21.17 0.50 26.59
CA ILE A 79 -21.77 -0.05 25.36
C ILE A 79 -22.39 1.06 24.51
N ALA A 80 -23.06 2.04 25.14
CA ALA A 80 -23.61 3.19 24.42
C ALA A 80 -22.52 3.99 23.72
N GLU A 81 -21.40 4.25 24.40
CA GLU A 81 -20.27 4.98 23.82
C GLU A 81 -19.60 4.18 22.68
N LEU A 82 -19.42 2.87 22.85
CA LEU A 82 -18.92 2.00 21.79
C LEU A 82 -19.83 2.01 20.56
N ASN A 83 -21.14 2.04 20.74
CA ASN A 83 -22.11 2.15 19.64
C ASN A 83 -22.01 3.51 18.94
N ASN A 84 -21.87 4.60 19.69
CA ASN A 84 -21.68 5.94 19.12
C ASN A 84 -20.42 6.02 18.25
N ILE A 85 -19.34 5.37 18.68
CA ILE A 85 -18.09 5.32 17.92
C ILE A 85 -18.28 4.42 16.68
N ASP A 86 -18.93 3.26 16.82
CA ASP A 86 -19.17 2.32 15.70
C ASP A 86 -20.01 2.98 14.58
N HIS A 87 -20.94 3.88 14.92
CA HIS A 87 -21.69 4.67 13.93
C HIS A 87 -20.83 5.66 13.14
N LYS A 88 -19.64 6.01 13.62
CA LYS A 88 -18.66 6.85 12.92
C LYS A 88 -17.71 6.04 12.04
N VAL A 89 -17.72 4.72 12.13
CA VAL A 89 -16.89 3.81 11.31
C VAL A 89 -17.10 3.95 9.79
N PRO A 90 -18.31 4.23 9.28
CA PRO A 90 -18.49 4.55 7.85
C PRO A 90 -17.55 5.66 7.36
N VAL A 91 -17.31 6.68 8.18
CA VAL A 91 -16.38 7.78 7.86
C VAL A 91 -14.95 7.29 7.65
N MET A 92 -14.52 6.25 8.36
CA MET A 92 -13.19 5.63 8.15
C MET A 92 -13.11 4.85 6.82
N GLY A 93 -14.22 4.29 6.37
CA GLY A 93 -14.32 3.70 5.03
C GLY A 93 -14.17 4.77 3.94
N ASP A 94 -14.77 5.93 4.14
CA ASP A 94 -14.68 7.06 3.23
C ASP A 94 -13.25 7.61 3.15
N LEU A 95 -12.50 7.62 4.26
CA LEU A 95 -11.07 7.98 4.26
C LEU A 95 -10.21 7.03 3.42
N ALA A 96 -10.49 5.72 3.47
CA ALA A 96 -9.77 4.75 2.64
C ALA A 96 -10.10 4.94 1.15
N TYR A 97 -11.34 5.24 0.79
CA TYR A 97 -11.72 5.58 -0.58
C TYR A 97 -11.06 6.86 -1.06
N TYR A 98 -11.08 7.92 -0.25
CA TYR A 98 -10.38 9.16 -0.56
C TYR A 98 -8.88 8.96 -0.80
N SER A 99 -8.22 8.17 0.06
CA SER A 99 -6.81 7.84 -0.12
C SER A 99 -6.56 7.03 -1.39
N ILE A 100 -7.48 6.14 -1.78
CA ILE A 100 -7.40 5.36 -3.03
C ILE A 100 -7.52 6.30 -4.24
N GLU A 101 -8.51 7.19 -4.28
CA GLU A 101 -8.69 8.18 -5.35
C GLU A 101 -7.43 9.06 -5.49
N LYS A 102 -6.88 9.50 -4.37
CA LYS A 102 -5.66 10.31 -4.37
C LYS A 102 -4.44 9.55 -4.90
N ILE A 103 -4.32 8.26 -4.60
CA ILE A 103 -3.26 7.40 -5.17
C ILE A 103 -3.45 7.27 -6.69
N GLU A 104 -4.67 7.13 -7.17
CA GLU A 104 -4.97 7.07 -8.60
C GLU A 104 -4.58 8.37 -9.31
N GLU A 105 -4.86 9.54 -8.72
CA GLU A 105 -4.42 10.84 -9.23
C GLU A 105 -2.90 10.94 -9.32
N LEU A 106 -2.18 10.44 -8.31
CA LEU A 106 -0.72 10.39 -8.34
C LEU A 106 -0.19 9.45 -9.44
N PHE A 107 -0.87 8.33 -9.69
CA PHE A 107 -0.51 7.40 -10.76
C PHE A 107 -0.69 8.04 -12.15
N TYR A 108 -1.70 8.89 -12.34
CA TYR A 108 -1.86 9.66 -13.58
C TYR A 108 -0.72 10.67 -13.83
N LYS A 109 -0.10 11.18 -12.77
CA LYS A 109 1.04 12.10 -12.85
C LYS A 109 2.38 11.36 -12.98
N ALA A 110 2.40 10.03 -12.82
CA ALA A 110 3.61 9.23 -12.77
C ALA A 110 4.15 8.86 -14.16
N GLU A 111 5.47 8.71 -14.26
CA GLU A 111 6.10 8.04 -15.38
C GLU A 111 5.91 6.52 -15.26
N ILE A 112 5.34 5.90 -16.28
CA ILE A 112 5.02 4.46 -16.25
C ILE A 112 6.13 3.67 -16.96
N ILE A 113 6.71 2.70 -16.24
CA ILE A 113 7.63 1.72 -16.81
C ILE A 113 6.82 0.51 -17.28
N ASN A 114 6.81 0.25 -18.60
CA ASN A 114 6.15 -0.93 -19.13
C ASN A 114 7.01 -2.18 -18.92
N VAL A 115 6.39 -3.24 -18.40
CA VAL A 115 7.05 -4.55 -18.23
C VAL A 115 7.21 -5.22 -19.58
N THR A 116 8.45 -5.32 -20.06
CA THR A 116 8.82 -5.99 -21.29
C THR A 116 9.11 -7.48 -21.06
N ASP A 117 9.14 -8.27 -22.14
CA ASP A 117 9.52 -9.69 -22.04
C ASP A 117 10.99 -9.85 -21.60
N GLU A 118 11.87 -8.91 -21.95
CA GLU A 118 13.24 -8.89 -21.44
C GLU A 118 13.30 -8.75 -19.91
N ILE A 119 12.48 -7.85 -19.34
CA ILE A 119 12.37 -7.68 -17.89
C ILE A 119 11.86 -8.97 -17.24
N LYS A 120 10.85 -9.62 -17.82
CA LYS A 120 10.33 -10.91 -17.33
C LYS A 120 11.39 -12.02 -17.38
N LEU A 121 12.19 -12.08 -18.42
CA LEU A 121 13.30 -13.03 -18.52
C LEU A 121 14.37 -12.78 -17.45
N LYS A 122 14.75 -11.52 -17.23
CA LYS A 122 15.68 -11.14 -16.15
C LYS A 122 15.14 -11.53 -14.76
N ALA A 123 13.85 -11.28 -14.50
CA ALA A 123 13.19 -11.68 -13.28
C ALA A 123 13.16 -13.21 -13.10
N THR A 124 12.95 -13.97 -14.17
CA THR A 124 13.01 -15.44 -14.15
C THR A 124 14.44 -15.94 -13.88
N GLN A 125 15.46 -15.32 -14.49
CA GLN A 125 16.85 -15.66 -14.22
C GLN A 125 17.22 -15.41 -12.76
N ARG A 126 16.71 -14.33 -12.15
CA ARG A 126 16.89 -14.03 -10.72
C ARG A 126 16.32 -15.14 -9.84
N ALA A 127 15.20 -15.76 -10.24
CA ALA A 127 14.62 -16.90 -9.53
C ALA A 127 15.51 -18.16 -9.62
N ILE A 128 16.04 -18.45 -10.81
CA ILE A 128 16.95 -19.56 -11.06
C ILE A 128 18.23 -19.41 -10.20
N ASP A 129 18.76 -18.19 -10.16
CA ASP A 129 19.98 -17.85 -9.43
C ASP A 129 19.76 -17.74 -7.90
N LYS A 130 18.52 -17.88 -7.40
CA LYS A 130 18.14 -17.69 -6.00
C LYS A 130 18.55 -16.31 -5.43
N LYS A 131 18.61 -15.30 -6.27
CA LYS A 131 18.86 -13.90 -5.86
C LYS A 131 17.59 -13.30 -5.23
N ALA A 132 17.76 -12.26 -4.42
CA ALA A 132 16.61 -11.54 -3.87
C ALA A 132 15.62 -11.17 -4.98
N PRO A 133 14.30 -11.37 -4.78
CA PRO A 133 13.57 -11.76 -3.56
C PRO A 133 13.40 -13.27 -3.36
N PHE A 134 14.05 -14.13 -4.15
CA PHE A 134 13.87 -15.61 -4.13
C PHE A 134 14.78 -16.35 -3.14
N HIS A 135 15.56 -15.63 -2.35
CA HIS A 135 16.38 -16.20 -1.27
C HIS A 135 15.54 -16.74 -0.10
N LEU A 136 14.27 -16.34 -0.01
CA LEU A 136 13.28 -16.87 0.92
C LEU A 136 12.30 -17.77 0.16
N ALA A 137 11.76 -18.82 0.82
CA ALA A 137 10.81 -19.77 0.23
C ALA A 137 9.41 -19.14 0.00
N LYS A 138 9.33 -18.12 -0.86
CA LYS A 138 8.13 -17.34 -1.15
C LYS A 138 8.01 -17.10 -2.66
N ASN A 139 6.78 -17.07 -3.16
CA ASN A 139 6.52 -16.67 -4.54
C ASN A 139 6.63 -15.14 -4.66
N SER A 140 7.73 -14.67 -5.19
CA SER A 140 8.10 -13.26 -5.26
C SER A 140 8.37 -12.78 -6.69
N ILE A 141 7.73 -13.42 -7.69
CA ILE A 141 7.97 -13.06 -9.10
C ILE A 141 7.59 -11.61 -9.40
N GLY A 142 6.50 -11.11 -8.80
CA GLY A 142 6.10 -9.70 -8.94
C GLY A 142 7.16 -8.74 -8.42
N ASP A 143 7.71 -9.03 -7.23
CA ASP A 143 8.79 -8.23 -6.62
C ASP A 143 10.06 -8.27 -7.48
N ALA A 144 10.37 -9.42 -8.07
CA ALA A 144 11.52 -9.56 -8.98
C ALA A 144 11.34 -8.73 -10.26
N ILE A 145 10.13 -8.71 -10.83
CA ILE A 145 9.80 -7.87 -12.00
C ILE A 145 9.98 -6.39 -11.64
N ILE A 146 9.50 -5.97 -10.48
CA ILE A 146 9.65 -4.59 -10.01
C ILE A 146 11.14 -4.21 -9.89
N ILE A 147 11.97 -5.07 -9.31
CA ILE A 147 13.43 -4.85 -9.20
C ILE A 147 14.03 -4.68 -10.60
N GLU A 148 13.71 -5.57 -11.52
CA GLU A 148 14.29 -5.51 -12.88
C GLU A 148 13.76 -4.31 -13.68
N CYS A 149 12.53 -3.84 -13.45
CA CYS A 149 12.04 -2.59 -14.03
C CYS A 149 12.91 -1.40 -13.62
N TYR A 150 13.19 -1.25 -12.32
CA TYR A 150 14.02 -0.15 -11.84
C TYR A 150 15.48 -0.29 -12.24
N ASN A 151 16.03 -1.50 -12.30
CA ASN A 151 17.36 -1.75 -12.83
C ASN A 151 17.47 -1.32 -14.31
N ASP A 152 16.49 -1.69 -15.13
CA ASP A 152 16.43 -1.32 -16.54
C ASP A 152 16.29 0.20 -16.72
N TYR A 153 15.44 0.82 -15.90
CA TYR A 153 15.27 2.27 -15.87
C TYR A 153 16.59 3.00 -15.53
N LEU A 154 17.30 2.56 -14.49
CA LEU A 154 18.59 3.12 -14.11
C LEU A 154 19.64 2.99 -15.21
N ILE A 155 19.68 1.83 -15.90
CA ILE A 155 20.63 1.60 -17.00
C ILE A 155 20.35 2.55 -18.17
N LYS A 156 19.07 2.72 -18.53
CA LYS A 156 18.64 3.59 -19.63
C LYS A 156 18.88 5.07 -19.37
N ASN A 157 18.77 5.48 -18.12
CA ASN A 157 18.89 6.88 -17.70
C ASN A 157 20.26 7.22 -17.04
N LYS A 158 21.27 6.40 -17.25
CA LYS A 158 22.59 6.51 -16.61
C LYS A 158 23.30 7.86 -16.85
N ALA A 159 22.97 8.56 -17.92
CA ALA A 159 23.53 9.86 -18.26
C ALA A 159 22.90 11.05 -17.52
N GLN A 160 21.81 10.83 -16.80
CA GLN A 160 21.10 11.86 -16.05
C GLN A 160 21.57 11.87 -14.60
N GLU A 161 21.87 13.05 -14.08
CA GLU A 161 22.17 13.23 -12.65
C GLU A 161 20.86 13.30 -11.85
N PHE A 162 20.36 12.14 -11.39
CA PHE A 162 19.22 12.07 -10.47
C PHE A 162 19.44 11.04 -9.37
N GLY A 163 18.81 11.25 -8.23
CA GLY A 163 18.72 10.24 -7.16
C GLY A 163 17.46 9.39 -7.33
N LEU A 164 17.59 8.07 -7.34
CA LEU A 164 16.45 7.16 -7.30
C LEU A 164 16.23 6.64 -5.88
N MET A 165 15.00 6.81 -5.36
CA MET A 165 14.58 6.26 -4.07
C MET A 165 13.53 5.18 -4.28
N PHE A 166 13.78 3.98 -3.76
CA PHE A 166 12.83 2.88 -3.75
C PHE A 166 12.18 2.73 -2.39
N ILE A 167 10.84 2.77 -2.35
CA ILE A 167 10.07 2.67 -1.11
C ILE A 167 9.35 1.33 -1.06
N THR A 168 9.59 0.55 -0.01
CA THR A 168 8.95 -0.75 0.20
C THR A 168 8.68 -1.01 1.69
N HIS A 169 7.59 -1.71 2.01
CA HIS A 169 7.37 -2.28 3.34
C HIS A 169 8.06 -3.64 3.54
N ASN A 170 8.37 -4.30 2.46
CA ASN A 170 8.92 -5.66 2.46
C ASN A 170 10.45 -5.65 2.43
N LYS A 171 11.06 -5.13 3.50
CA LYS A 171 12.52 -5.00 3.60
C LYS A 171 13.26 -6.30 3.31
N ASN A 172 12.74 -7.44 3.79
CA ASN A 172 13.40 -8.73 3.67
C ASN A 172 13.43 -9.26 2.23
N ASP A 173 12.49 -8.89 1.38
CA ASP A 173 12.44 -9.34 -0.01
C ASP A 173 13.37 -8.50 -0.91
N PHE A 174 13.76 -7.29 -0.47
CA PHE A 174 14.58 -6.34 -1.24
C PHE A 174 15.97 -6.09 -0.63
N SER A 175 16.28 -6.67 0.55
CA SER A 175 17.64 -6.63 1.12
C SER A 175 18.50 -7.74 0.53
N LEU A 176 19.75 -7.41 0.23
CA LEU A 176 20.80 -8.35 -0.13
C LEU A 176 21.28 -9.13 1.09
#